data_8d4c549c8fe85de5b81b041f1c076f77
#
_entry.id   8d4c549c8fe85de5b81b041f1c076f77
#
_cell.length_a   1.000
_cell.length_b   1.000
_cell.length_c   1.000
_cell.angle_alpha   90.00
_cell.angle_beta   90.00
_cell.angle_gamma   90.00
#
_symmetry.space_group_name_H-M   'P 1'
#
loop_
_entity.id
_entity.type
_entity.pdbx_description
1 polymer ?
#
loop_
_entity_poly.entity_id
_entity_poly.type
_entity_poly.pdbx_seq_one_letter_code
_entity_poly.pdbx_strand_id
1 'polypeptide(L)'
;MKRHAEIAGAGFAGLTAACALAQRGWSVRVHERGQRLRTTGAGIYIYENGLRVLAAVGAYDEAVKGAPFAHTREVRDDRNRLISVHRWDGSRVFSIVRQTVINALAAAATRAGAEIVTGSVATGASADGELVLADGRKLKADLIVGADGSNSAVRDAVGLLSKRKYLVDGATRLLIAKTPQERLAADGATTVEYWSRTRRVLYTPCSETDIYIALTMLDRDEVAKATPIRKDAWKSWFPHLEPLIERIGDEGRYDRFDLIKLSRWSAGRVAIIGDAAHALPPNIGQGGGCAIMNALSLAVHLERSADVPAALDAWERNERPITEHAQRVSYLLGLPTTWPPLLRTIALGCAGRSKWVIRQRTKTALHRPTGT
;
A
#
# COMPACT_ATOMS: atom_id res chain seq x y z
N MET A 1 -23.99 -8.48 -25.04
CA MET A 1 -23.29 -7.18 -24.92
C MET A 1 -22.04 -7.35 -24.03
N LYS A 2 -20.98 -6.61 -24.30
CA LYS A 2 -19.77 -6.59 -23.47
C LYS A 2 -20.10 -5.91 -22.14
N ARG A 3 -19.84 -6.57 -20.99
CA ARG A 3 -20.05 -5.97 -19.65
C ARG A 3 -19.16 -4.74 -19.49
N HIS A 4 -19.64 -3.73 -18.77
CA HIS A 4 -18.94 -2.47 -18.55
C HIS A 4 -18.70 -2.21 -17.07
N ALA A 5 -17.49 -1.70 -16.73
CA ALA A 5 -17.11 -1.30 -15.38
C ALA A 5 -16.61 0.14 -15.35
N GLU A 6 -17.10 0.91 -14.37
CA GLU A 6 -16.58 2.24 -14.01
C GLU A 6 -15.81 2.13 -12.69
N ILE A 7 -14.57 2.61 -12.66
CA ILE A 7 -13.67 2.50 -11.53
C ILE A 7 -13.30 3.89 -11.01
N ALA A 8 -13.54 4.16 -9.73
CA ALA A 8 -13.12 5.38 -9.07
C ALA A 8 -11.74 5.20 -8.43
N GLY A 9 -10.73 5.94 -8.93
CA GLY A 9 -9.35 5.96 -8.42
C GLY A 9 -8.37 5.12 -9.23
N ALA A 10 -7.29 5.75 -9.71
CA ALA A 10 -6.17 5.13 -10.43
C ALA A 10 -4.99 4.80 -9.50
N GLY A 11 -5.26 4.27 -8.30
CA GLY A 11 -4.25 3.70 -7.40
C GLY A 11 -3.92 2.26 -7.75
N PHE A 12 -3.13 1.59 -6.90
CA PHE A 12 -2.75 0.18 -7.10
C PHE A 12 -3.95 -0.73 -7.32
N ALA A 13 -4.98 -0.62 -6.46
CA ALA A 13 -6.18 -1.43 -6.57
C ALA A 13 -6.96 -1.16 -7.86
N GLY A 14 -7.24 0.12 -8.14
CA GLY A 14 -8.05 0.50 -9.32
C GLY A 14 -7.39 0.14 -10.64
N LEU A 15 -6.09 0.40 -10.81
CA LEU A 15 -5.36 0.04 -12.02
C LEU A 15 -5.23 -1.47 -12.19
N THR A 16 -5.03 -2.22 -11.10
CA THR A 16 -5.01 -3.69 -11.16
C THR A 16 -6.38 -4.25 -11.54
N ALA A 17 -7.46 -3.73 -10.94
CA ALA A 17 -8.83 -4.13 -11.31
C ALA A 17 -9.13 -3.81 -12.76
N ALA A 18 -8.73 -2.62 -13.24
CA ALA A 18 -8.90 -2.21 -14.62
C ALA A 18 -8.22 -3.16 -15.60
N CYS A 19 -6.95 -3.47 -15.34
CA CYS A 19 -6.19 -4.42 -16.17
C CYS A 19 -6.84 -5.81 -16.16
N ALA A 20 -7.12 -6.35 -14.98
CA ALA A 20 -7.64 -7.70 -14.80
C ALA A 20 -9.04 -7.88 -15.39
N LEU A 21 -9.91 -6.88 -15.30
CA LEU A 21 -11.25 -6.89 -15.91
C LEU A 21 -11.16 -6.76 -17.44
N ALA A 22 -10.32 -5.83 -17.93
CA ALA A 22 -10.16 -5.64 -19.38
C ALA A 22 -9.59 -6.90 -20.07
N GLN A 23 -8.60 -7.56 -19.46
CA GLN A 23 -8.08 -8.86 -19.91
C GLN A 23 -9.15 -9.95 -19.98
N ARG A 24 -10.24 -9.83 -19.20
CA ARG A 24 -11.41 -10.74 -19.16
C ARG A 24 -12.58 -10.26 -20.01
N GLY A 25 -12.31 -9.36 -20.94
CA GLY A 25 -13.29 -8.94 -21.94
C GLY A 25 -14.26 -7.86 -21.47
N TRP A 26 -14.08 -7.24 -20.29
CA TRP A 26 -14.89 -6.10 -19.89
C TRP A 26 -14.46 -4.82 -20.63
N SER A 27 -15.41 -3.93 -20.89
CA SER A 27 -15.12 -2.53 -21.15
C SER A 27 -14.86 -1.85 -19.82
N VAL A 28 -13.77 -1.11 -19.70
CA VAL A 28 -13.35 -0.54 -18.41
C VAL A 28 -12.95 0.92 -18.58
N ARG A 29 -13.49 1.78 -17.69
CA ARG A 29 -13.05 3.17 -17.56
C ARG A 29 -12.65 3.44 -16.12
N VAL A 30 -11.51 4.10 -15.96
CA VAL A 30 -10.96 4.52 -14.66
C VAL A 30 -11.02 6.04 -14.54
N HIS A 31 -11.58 6.53 -13.43
CA HIS A 31 -11.67 7.95 -13.11
C HIS A 31 -10.64 8.30 -12.04
N GLU A 32 -9.67 9.15 -12.38
CA GLU A 32 -8.66 9.66 -11.46
C GLU A 32 -8.88 11.16 -11.23
N ARG A 33 -8.99 11.55 -9.97
CA ARG A 33 -9.20 12.95 -9.58
C ARG A 33 -8.03 13.86 -9.91
N GLY A 34 -6.80 13.34 -9.87
CA GLY A 34 -5.58 14.09 -10.21
C GLY A 34 -5.50 14.36 -11.70
N GLN A 35 -4.90 15.49 -12.08
CA GLN A 35 -4.62 15.83 -13.49
C GLN A 35 -3.59 14.88 -14.13
N ARG A 36 -2.84 14.17 -13.28
CA ARG A 36 -1.86 13.15 -13.68
C ARG A 36 -1.97 11.97 -12.71
N LEU A 37 -1.56 10.80 -13.15
CA LEU A 37 -1.33 9.68 -12.25
C LEU A 37 -0.29 10.07 -11.21
N ARG A 38 -0.46 9.61 -9.99
CA ARG A 38 0.28 10.07 -8.82
C ARG A 38 1.78 10.14 -9.09
N THR A 39 2.37 11.32 -8.92
CA THR A 39 3.79 11.60 -9.15
C THR A 39 4.58 11.75 -7.85
N THR A 40 3.91 11.89 -6.68
CA THR A 40 4.59 12.05 -5.40
C THR A 40 5.20 10.74 -4.96
N GLY A 41 6.53 10.70 -4.97
CA GLY A 41 7.34 9.52 -4.76
C GLY A 41 7.43 9.11 -3.30
N ALA A 42 7.19 7.85 -3.03
CA ALA A 42 7.65 7.14 -1.84
C ALA A 42 7.92 5.70 -2.28
N GLY A 43 8.76 4.99 -1.54
CA GLY A 43 8.98 3.57 -1.78
C GLY A 43 7.78 2.74 -1.34
N ILE A 44 7.71 1.55 -1.87
CA ILE A 44 6.74 0.52 -1.46
C ILE A 44 7.43 -0.85 -1.47
N TYR A 45 7.04 -1.70 -0.50
CA TYR A 45 7.41 -3.10 -0.53
C TYR A 45 6.37 -3.90 -1.30
N ILE A 46 6.81 -4.69 -2.27
CA ILE A 46 6.00 -5.68 -2.96
C ILE A 46 6.57 -7.07 -2.64
N TYR A 47 5.76 -7.86 -1.99
CA TYR A 47 6.08 -9.22 -1.56
C TYR A 47 5.62 -10.24 -2.60
N GLU A 48 5.90 -11.53 -2.36
CA GLU A 48 5.61 -12.63 -3.27
C GLU A 48 4.15 -12.61 -3.76
N ASN A 49 3.17 -12.36 -2.87
CA ASN A 49 1.76 -12.25 -3.25
C ASN A 49 1.52 -11.14 -4.28
N GLY A 50 2.10 -9.97 -4.06
CA GLY A 50 1.97 -8.84 -4.99
C GLY A 50 2.72 -9.07 -6.31
N LEU A 51 3.92 -9.68 -6.24
CA LEU A 51 4.71 -9.98 -7.44
C LEU A 51 3.98 -10.96 -8.36
N ARG A 52 3.30 -11.97 -7.81
CA ARG A 52 2.46 -12.89 -8.58
C ARG A 52 1.31 -12.17 -9.28
N VAL A 53 0.67 -11.22 -8.61
CA VAL A 53 -0.39 -10.41 -9.22
C VAL A 53 0.16 -9.55 -10.34
N LEU A 54 1.29 -8.85 -10.12
CA LEU A 54 1.94 -8.05 -11.17
C LEU A 54 2.26 -8.88 -12.41
N ALA A 55 2.73 -10.13 -12.22
CA ALA A 55 2.98 -11.06 -13.32
C ALA A 55 1.67 -11.45 -14.03
N ALA A 56 0.61 -11.78 -13.28
CA ALA A 56 -0.68 -12.17 -13.84
C ALA A 56 -1.34 -11.06 -14.69
N VAL A 57 -1.13 -9.78 -14.31
CA VAL A 57 -1.65 -8.65 -15.07
C VAL A 57 -0.67 -8.09 -16.12
N GLY A 58 0.52 -8.70 -16.29
CA GLY A 58 1.52 -8.29 -17.28
C GLY A 58 2.23 -6.97 -16.96
N ALA A 59 2.38 -6.66 -15.67
CA ALA A 59 3.05 -5.45 -15.17
C ALA A 59 4.38 -5.73 -14.46
N TYR A 60 4.78 -7.00 -14.30
CA TYR A 60 5.90 -7.41 -13.45
C TYR A 60 7.23 -6.80 -13.88
N ASP A 61 7.65 -7.04 -15.14
CA ASP A 61 8.98 -6.67 -15.61
C ASP A 61 9.21 -5.14 -15.54
N GLU A 62 8.19 -4.36 -15.91
CA GLU A 62 8.24 -2.91 -15.81
C GLU A 62 8.24 -2.42 -14.35
N ALA A 63 7.48 -3.09 -13.47
CA ALA A 63 7.36 -2.69 -12.07
C ALA A 63 8.65 -2.93 -11.27
N VAL A 64 9.38 -4.02 -11.54
CA VAL A 64 10.60 -4.39 -10.77
C VAL A 64 11.89 -3.90 -11.42
N LYS A 65 11.81 -3.24 -12.57
CA LYS A 65 12.99 -2.75 -13.29
C LYS A 65 13.82 -1.80 -12.44
N GLY A 66 15.08 -2.14 -12.20
CA GLY A 66 16.00 -1.36 -11.37
C GLY A 66 15.70 -1.38 -9.86
N ALA A 67 14.72 -2.18 -9.43
CA ALA A 67 14.41 -2.30 -8.01
C ALA A 67 15.31 -3.33 -7.33
N PRO A 68 15.89 -3.00 -6.15
CA PRO A 68 16.68 -3.95 -5.40
C PRO A 68 15.81 -5.03 -4.76
N PHE A 69 16.32 -6.25 -4.77
CA PHE A 69 15.75 -7.36 -4.01
C PHE A 69 16.10 -7.19 -2.53
N ALA A 70 15.10 -7.09 -1.65
CA ALA A 70 15.32 -6.95 -0.22
C ALA A 70 15.64 -8.32 0.41
N HIS A 71 16.90 -8.56 0.77
CA HIS A 71 17.33 -9.80 1.41
C HIS A 71 17.14 -9.79 2.92
N THR A 72 17.34 -8.63 3.54
CA THR A 72 17.41 -8.51 4.99
C THR A 72 16.64 -7.28 5.47
N ARG A 73 15.96 -7.45 6.60
CA ARG A 73 15.39 -6.34 7.38
C ARG A 73 15.98 -6.35 8.78
N GLU A 74 16.57 -5.24 9.14
CA GLU A 74 17.13 -5.01 10.47
C GLU A 74 16.26 -4.04 11.26
N VAL A 75 16.17 -4.27 12.56
CA VAL A 75 15.64 -3.32 13.53
C VAL A 75 16.76 -2.94 14.46
N ARG A 76 17.01 -1.63 14.58
CA ARG A 76 18.10 -1.07 15.39
C ARG A 76 17.58 -0.02 16.35
N ASP A 77 18.31 0.23 17.43
CA ASP A 77 18.01 1.31 18.37
C ASP A 77 18.63 2.65 17.93
N ASP A 78 18.43 3.68 18.75
CA ASP A 78 18.96 5.04 18.57
C ASP A 78 20.48 5.16 18.69
N ARG A 79 21.16 4.09 19.11
CA ARG A 79 22.63 3.97 19.17
C ARG A 79 23.16 3.03 18.09
N ASN A 80 22.36 2.72 17.07
CA ASN A 80 22.69 1.81 15.99
C ASN A 80 22.94 0.35 16.41
N ARG A 81 22.51 -0.05 17.62
CA ARG A 81 22.66 -1.44 18.09
C ARG A 81 21.55 -2.31 17.51
N LEU A 82 21.91 -3.49 17.03
CA LEU A 82 20.98 -4.45 16.45
C LEU A 82 20.04 -5.02 17.53
N ILE A 83 18.72 -4.88 17.31
CA ILE A 83 17.66 -5.48 18.13
C ILE A 83 17.19 -6.80 17.53
N SER A 84 16.94 -6.80 16.23
CA SER A 84 16.51 -8.02 15.50
C SER A 84 16.86 -7.94 14.03
N VAL A 85 17.03 -9.10 13.41
CA VAL A 85 17.25 -9.26 11.99
C VAL A 85 16.26 -10.30 11.45
N HIS A 86 15.72 -10.04 10.28
CA HIS A 86 14.89 -10.98 9.53
C HIS A 86 15.44 -11.11 8.13
N ARG A 87 15.65 -12.36 7.69
CA ARG A 87 16.05 -12.70 6.32
C ARG A 87 14.84 -13.25 5.57
N TRP A 88 14.72 -12.87 4.32
CA TRP A 88 13.62 -13.33 3.45
C TRP A 88 14.02 -14.60 2.69
N ASP A 89 14.33 -15.66 3.45
CA ASP A 89 14.74 -16.94 2.86
C ASP A 89 13.55 -17.57 2.13
N GLY A 90 13.72 -17.83 0.84
CA GLY A 90 12.72 -18.50 0.02
C GLY A 90 11.53 -17.65 -0.47
N SER A 91 11.50 -16.34 -0.19
CA SER A 91 10.46 -15.45 -0.71
C SER A 91 11.04 -14.17 -1.28
N ARG A 92 10.49 -13.70 -2.40
CA ARG A 92 10.92 -12.45 -3.03
C ARG A 92 10.24 -11.25 -2.38
N VAL A 93 11.04 -10.24 -2.06
CA VAL A 93 10.56 -8.94 -1.61
C VAL A 93 11.33 -7.86 -2.36
N PHE A 94 10.65 -7.02 -3.08
CA PHE A 94 11.25 -5.86 -3.73
C PHE A 94 10.84 -4.59 -3.00
N SER A 95 11.80 -3.69 -2.83
CA SER A 95 11.52 -2.31 -2.48
C SER A 95 11.56 -1.49 -3.77
N ILE A 96 10.48 -0.81 -4.09
CA ILE A 96 10.27 -0.20 -5.42
C ILE A 96 9.81 1.24 -5.22
N VAL A 97 10.24 2.15 -6.09
CA VAL A 97 9.66 3.49 -6.18
C VAL A 97 8.17 3.35 -6.55
N ARG A 98 7.30 3.89 -5.71
CA ARG A 98 5.84 3.75 -5.86
C ARG A 98 5.33 4.16 -7.25
N GLN A 99 5.93 5.21 -7.82
CA GLN A 99 5.56 5.70 -9.15
C GLN A 99 5.84 4.67 -10.25
N THR A 100 6.93 3.91 -10.14
CA THR A 100 7.27 2.85 -11.11
C THR A 100 6.17 1.79 -11.17
N VAL A 101 5.64 1.37 -10.02
CA VAL A 101 4.53 0.39 -9.97
C VAL A 101 3.24 0.98 -10.55
N ILE A 102 2.92 2.25 -10.25
CA ILE A 102 1.73 2.93 -10.83
C ILE A 102 1.86 2.99 -12.35
N ASN A 103 3.02 3.39 -12.87
CA ASN A 103 3.24 3.48 -14.32
C ASN A 103 3.12 2.11 -15.00
N ALA A 104 3.71 1.07 -14.41
CA ALA A 104 3.63 -0.30 -14.92
C ALA A 104 2.20 -0.83 -14.97
N LEU A 105 1.42 -0.61 -13.90
CA LEU A 105 0.01 -1.00 -13.84
C LEU A 105 -0.85 -0.20 -14.82
N ALA A 106 -0.61 1.11 -14.96
CA ALA A 106 -1.33 1.95 -15.93
C ALA A 106 -1.06 1.51 -17.36
N ALA A 107 0.23 1.26 -17.69
CA ALA A 107 0.60 0.76 -19.02
C ALA A 107 -0.05 -0.60 -19.30
N ALA A 108 -0.04 -1.52 -18.33
CA ALA A 108 -0.69 -2.82 -18.47
C ALA A 108 -2.22 -2.70 -18.65
N ALA A 109 -2.88 -1.82 -17.89
CA ALA A 109 -4.32 -1.56 -18.03
C ALA A 109 -4.66 -0.98 -19.40
N THR A 110 -3.87 -0.03 -19.90
CA THR A 110 -4.05 0.56 -21.23
C THR A 110 -3.82 -0.48 -22.34
N ARG A 111 -2.77 -1.30 -22.23
CA ARG A 111 -2.53 -2.41 -23.18
C ARG A 111 -3.69 -3.41 -23.21
N ALA A 112 -4.34 -3.63 -22.07
CA ALA A 112 -5.53 -4.49 -21.97
C ALA A 112 -6.81 -3.84 -22.53
N GLY A 113 -6.78 -2.54 -22.86
CA GLY A 113 -7.88 -1.78 -23.44
C GLY A 113 -8.74 -1.02 -22.42
N ALA A 114 -8.24 -0.80 -21.19
CA ALA A 114 -8.90 0.08 -20.24
C ALA A 114 -8.63 1.56 -20.57
N GLU A 115 -9.65 2.40 -20.46
CA GLU A 115 -9.57 3.86 -20.58
C GLU A 115 -9.24 4.48 -19.21
N ILE A 116 -8.27 5.40 -19.15
CA ILE A 116 -7.92 6.12 -17.92
C ILE A 116 -8.20 7.61 -18.14
N VAL A 117 -9.16 8.15 -17.39
CA VAL A 117 -9.58 9.56 -17.46
C VAL A 117 -9.07 10.29 -16.23
N THR A 118 -8.12 11.20 -16.41
CA THR A 118 -7.59 12.09 -15.36
C THR A 118 -8.43 13.36 -15.23
N GLY A 119 -8.34 14.04 -14.08
CA GLY A 119 -9.18 15.21 -13.78
C GLY A 119 -10.67 14.86 -13.59
N SER A 120 -10.98 13.56 -13.43
CA SER A 120 -12.34 13.05 -13.26
C SER A 120 -12.58 12.60 -11.82
N VAL A 121 -13.41 13.35 -11.10
CA VAL A 121 -13.64 13.17 -9.68
C VAL A 121 -14.94 12.42 -9.43
N ALA A 122 -14.86 11.20 -8.91
CA ALA A 122 -16.02 10.46 -8.42
C ALA A 122 -16.45 11.03 -7.05
N THR A 123 -17.73 11.30 -6.89
CA THR A 123 -18.35 11.88 -5.67
C THR A 123 -19.31 10.92 -4.99
N GLY A 124 -19.67 9.79 -5.63
CA GLY A 124 -20.55 8.80 -5.06
C GLY A 124 -20.92 7.71 -6.04
N ALA A 125 -21.73 6.77 -5.58
CA ALA A 125 -22.32 5.72 -6.41
C ALA A 125 -23.66 5.24 -5.81
N SER A 126 -24.46 4.55 -6.63
CA SER A 126 -25.65 3.82 -6.17
C SER A 126 -25.47 2.31 -6.31
N ALA A 127 -26.13 1.54 -5.44
CA ALA A 127 -26.06 0.07 -5.47
C ALA A 127 -26.56 -0.53 -6.80
N ASP A 128 -27.35 0.22 -7.58
CA ASP A 128 -27.87 -0.19 -8.88
C ASP A 128 -26.83 -0.09 -10.03
N GLY A 129 -25.59 0.36 -9.72
CA GLY A 129 -24.52 0.43 -10.69
C GLY A 129 -24.43 1.79 -11.40
N GLU A 130 -24.62 2.90 -10.66
CA GLU A 130 -24.43 4.25 -11.18
C GLU A 130 -23.27 4.92 -10.43
N LEU A 131 -22.26 5.42 -11.15
CA LEU A 131 -21.17 6.26 -10.62
C LEU A 131 -21.52 7.73 -10.83
N VAL A 132 -21.38 8.55 -9.79
CA VAL A 132 -21.64 9.99 -9.82
C VAL A 132 -20.31 10.75 -9.86
N LEU A 133 -20.16 11.67 -10.81
CA LEU A 133 -19.00 12.53 -10.95
C LEU A 133 -19.28 13.97 -10.44
N ALA A 134 -18.22 14.70 -10.11
CA ALA A 134 -18.32 16.06 -9.58
C ALA A 134 -18.93 17.07 -10.59
N ASP A 135 -18.86 16.79 -11.88
CA ASP A 135 -19.47 17.59 -12.95
C ASP A 135 -20.96 17.29 -13.15
N GLY A 136 -21.55 16.44 -12.29
CA GLY A 136 -22.96 16.08 -12.31
C GLY A 136 -23.30 14.90 -13.23
N ARG A 137 -22.36 14.39 -14.02
CA ARG A 137 -22.59 13.19 -14.85
C ARG A 137 -22.84 11.96 -13.97
N LYS A 138 -23.78 11.15 -14.43
CA LYS A 138 -24.12 9.86 -13.86
C LYS A 138 -23.85 8.77 -14.89
N LEU A 139 -22.96 7.85 -14.56
CA LEU A 139 -22.46 6.83 -15.45
C LEU A 139 -23.01 5.47 -15.02
N LYS A 140 -23.84 4.85 -15.85
CA LYS A 140 -24.38 3.49 -15.60
C LYS A 140 -23.40 2.44 -16.08
N ALA A 141 -23.18 1.42 -15.25
CA ALA A 141 -22.31 0.29 -15.54
C ALA A 141 -22.87 -1.01 -14.93
N ASP A 142 -22.35 -2.14 -15.40
CA ASP A 142 -22.63 -3.45 -14.81
C ASP A 142 -21.93 -3.63 -13.47
N LEU A 143 -20.81 -2.89 -13.27
CA LEU A 143 -20.02 -2.88 -12.06
C LEU A 143 -19.46 -1.49 -11.79
N ILE A 144 -19.57 -1.03 -10.56
CA ILE A 144 -18.82 0.11 -10.02
C ILE A 144 -17.74 -0.39 -9.06
N VAL A 145 -16.51 0.11 -9.20
CA VAL A 145 -15.43 -0.23 -8.30
C VAL A 145 -14.95 1.04 -7.57
N GLY A 146 -15.16 1.10 -6.26
CA GLY A 146 -14.61 2.14 -5.39
C GLY A 146 -13.19 1.80 -4.97
N ALA A 147 -12.19 2.44 -5.59
CA ALA A 147 -10.76 2.32 -5.31
C ALA A 147 -10.14 3.69 -5.00
N ASP A 148 -10.95 4.62 -4.49
CA ASP A 148 -10.69 6.06 -4.32
C ASP A 148 -9.99 6.40 -2.97
N GLY A 149 -9.45 5.37 -2.29
CA GLY A 149 -8.60 5.51 -1.12
C GLY A 149 -9.37 5.63 0.20
N SER A 150 -8.65 5.93 1.28
CA SER A 150 -9.21 5.92 2.64
C SER A 150 -10.36 6.92 2.86
N ASN A 151 -10.42 7.98 2.06
CA ASN A 151 -11.53 8.97 2.04
C ASN A 151 -12.54 8.69 0.92
N SER A 152 -12.87 7.44 0.70
CA SER A 152 -13.72 6.99 -0.40
C SER A 152 -15.13 7.58 -0.37
N ALA A 153 -15.46 8.37 -1.37
CA ALA A 153 -16.81 8.89 -1.58
C ALA A 153 -17.76 7.79 -2.09
N VAL A 154 -17.25 6.85 -2.89
CA VAL A 154 -18.03 5.70 -3.38
C VAL A 154 -18.48 4.82 -2.23
N ARG A 155 -17.57 4.45 -1.32
CA ARG A 155 -17.90 3.68 -0.10
C ARG A 155 -18.96 4.35 0.77
N ASP A 156 -18.76 5.65 1.01
CA ASP A 156 -19.61 6.41 1.93
C ASP A 156 -21.02 6.59 1.34
N ALA A 157 -21.14 6.78 0.02
CA ALA A 157 -22.43 6.89 -0.67
C ALA A 157 -23.28 5.61 -0.59
N VAL A 158 -22.64 4.42 -0.54
CA VAL A 158 -23.36 3.14 -0.39
C VAL A 158 -23.43 2.63 1.06
N GLY A 159 -23.01 3.45 2.04
CA GLY A 159 -23.20 3.20 3.47
C GLY A 159 -22.43 2.01 4.04
N LEU A 160 -21.27 1.65 3.47
CA LEU A 160 -20.55 0.44 3.86
C LEU A 160 -19.52 0.65 4.99
N LEU A 161 -19.20 1.89 5.36
CA LEU A 161 -18.23 2.16 6.43
C LEU A 161 -18.75 1.69 7.78
N SER A 162 -18.10 0.69 8.37
CA SER A 162 -18.42 0.22 9.73
C SER A 162 -17.56 0.90 10.78
N LYS A 163 -16.25 1.08 10.51
CA LYS A 163 -15.33 1.69 11.47
C LYS A 163 -14.17 2.37 10.74
N ARG A 164 -13.87 3.59 11.17
CA ARG A 164 -12.62 4.27 10.90
C ARG A 164 -11.92 4.59 12.21
N LYS A 165 -10.65 4.20 12.35
CA LYS A 165 -9.83 4.48 13.52
C LYS A 165 -8.55 5.17 13.07
N TYR A 166 -8.40 6.45 13.40
CA TYR A 166 -7.12 7.14 13.29
C TYR A 166 -6.16 6.60 14.34
N LEU A 167 -4.94 6.26 13.92
CA LEU A 167 -3.93 5.75 14.82
C LEU A 167 -3.18 6.91 15.50
N VAL A 168 -2.39 6.57 16.50
CA VAL A 168 -1.65 7.55 17.30
C VAL A 168 -0.41 8.09 16.60
N ASP A 169 -0.03 7.48 15.47
CA ASP A 169 1.17 7.78 14.70
C ASP A 169 0.85 7.95 13.20
N GLY A 170 1.83 8.46 12.51
CA GLY A 170 1.83 8.65 11.06
C GLY A 170 3.26 8.74 10.55
N ALA A 171 3.44 8.98 9.28
CA ALA A 171 4.76 9.10 8.69
C ALA A 171 4.84 10.17 7.61
N THR A 172 5.98 10.87 7.58
CA THR A 172 6.43 11.62 6.41
C THR A 172 7.28 10.70 5.56
N ARG A 173 6.92 10.57 4.28
CA ARG A 173 7.56 9.67 3.33
C ARG A 173 8.19 10.45 2.21
N LEU A 174 9.46 10.12 1.90
CA LEU A 174 10.24 10.83 0.89
C LEU A 174 11.25 9.92 0.21
N LEU A 175 11.80 10.37 -0.90
CA LEU A 175 12.94 9.79 -1.58
C LEU A 175 14.15 10.71 -1.41
N ILE A 176 15.32 10.11 -1.23
CA ILE A 176 16.60 10.82 -1.30
C ILE A 176 17.52 10.11 -2.31
N ALA A 177 18.35 10.88 -2.99
CA ALA A 177 19.33 10.32 -3.92
C ALA A 177 20.41 9.53 -3.18
N LYS A 178 20.83 8.38 -3.72
CA LYS A 178 21.99 7.63 -3.23
C LYS A 178 23.28 8.40 -3.48
N THR A 179 24.20 8.34 -2.52
CA THR A 179 25.59 8.77 -2.71
C THR A 179 26.32 7.82 -3.67
N PRO A 180 27.47 8.22 -4.25
CA PRO A 180 28.29 7.31 -5.05
C PRO A 180 28.67 6.03 -4.31
N GLN A 181 28.99 6.11 -2.99
CA GLN A 181 29.32 4.96 -2.16
C GLN A 181 28.14 4.01 -1.99
N GLU A 182 26.94 4.56 -1.74
CA GLU A 182 25.69 3.76 -1.61
C GLU A 182 25.28 3.08 -2.91
N ARG A 183 25.66 3.64 -4.07
CA ARG A 183 25.43 3.01 -5.39
C ARG A 183 26.37 1.84 -5.63
N LEU A 184 27.60 1.92 -5.14
CA LEU A 184 28.62 0.88 -5.28
C LEU A 184 28.49 -0.23 -4.24
N ALA A 185 27.78 0.02 -3.14
CA ALA A 185 27.61 -0.96 -2.08
C ALA A 185 26.79 -2.16 -2.59
N ALA A 186 27.42 -3.33 -2.62
CA ALA A 186 26.78 -4.60 -2.98
C ALA A 186 25.58 -4.95 -2.08
N ASP A 187 25.56 -4.40 -0.86
CA ASP A 187 24.54 -4.61 0.17
C ASP A 187 23.25 -3.78 -0.03
N GLY A 188 23.01 -3.27 -1.23
CA GLY A 188 21.85 -2.43 -1.56
C GLY A 188 20.48 -3.02 -1.25
N ALA A 189 20.43 -4.16 -0.58
CA ALA A 189 19.25 -4.96 -0.32
C ALA A 189 18.82 -4.98 1.18
N THR A 190 19.54 -4.30 2.08
CA THR A 190 19.17 -4.28 3.51
C THR A 190 18.27 -3.10 3.81
N THR A 191 17.09 -3.40 4.34
CA THR A 191 16.20 -2.41 4.93
C THR A 191 16.54 -2.26 6.42
N VAL A 192 16.67 -1.04 6.90
CA VAL A 192 16.96 -0.77 8.31
C VAL A 192 15.87 0.11 8.91
N GLU A 193 15.33 -0.29 10.04
CA GLU A 193 14.39 0.51 10.82
C GLU A 193 15.01 0.87 12.17
N TYR A 194 15.25 2.15 12.37
CA TYR A 194 15.81 2.69 13.60
C TYR A 194 14.71 3.19 14.53
N TRP A 195 14.81 2.86 15.81
CA TRP A 195 13.82 3.20 16.83
C TRP A 195 14.42 4.05 17.93
N SER A 196 13.87 5.23 18.16
CA SER A 196 14.20 6.08 19.31
C SER A 196 12.92 6.60 19.94
N ARG A 197 12.69 6.25 21.21
CA ARG A 197 11.48 6.65 21.95
C ARG A 197 10.22 6.41 21.08
N THR A 198 9.56 7.48 20.59
CA THR A 198 8.33 7.43 19.79
C THR A 198 8.55 7.74 18.31
N ARG A 199 9.82 7.94 17.89
CA ARG A 199 10.18 8.21 16.49
C ARG A 199 10.87 7.00 15.88
N ARG A 200 10.67 6.82 14.57
CA ARG A 200 11.32 5.77 13.77
C ARG A 200 11.84 6.37 12.48
N VAL A 201 12.98 5.90 12.05
CA VAL A 201 13.52 6.19 10.71
C VAL A 201 13.63 4.86 9.97
N LEU A 202 12.89 4.73 8.89
CA LEU A 202 13.04 3.61 7.96
C LEU A 202 13.94 4.05 6.82
N TYR A 203 15.01 3.29 6.60
CA TYR A 203 15.94 3.43 5.49
C TYR A 203 15.78 2.22 4.56
N THR A 204 15.51 2.46 3.29
CA THR A 204 15.28 1.38 2.32
C THR A 204 15.75 1.79 0.93
N PRO A 205 16.81 1.17 0.39
CA PRO A 205 17.12 1.30 -1.03
C PRO A 205 15.93 0.82 -1.89
N CYS A 206 15.51 1.63 -2.87
CA CYS A 206 14.29 1.32 -3.65
C CYS A 206 14.44 1.48 -5.18
N SER A 207 15.59 1.95 -5.63
CA SER A 207 16.03 1.95 -7.03
C SER A 207 17.55 1.94 -7.10
N GLU A 208 18.12 1.97 -8.30
CA GLU A 208 19.55 2.16 -8.48
C GLU A 208 20.03 3.52 -7.95
N THR A 209 19.18 4.53 -7.99
CA THR A 209 19.51 5.92 -7.65
C THR A 209 18.92 6.42 -6.35
N ASP A 210 17.89 5.77 -5.79
CA ASP A 210 17.09 6.34 -4.73
C ASP A 210 16.98 5.45 -3.49
N ILE A 211 16.86 6.11 -2.36
CA ILE A 211 16.55 5.53 -1.06
C ILE A 211 15.19 6.07 -0.62
N TYR A 212 14.32 5.18 -0.23
CA TYR A 212 13.08 5.50 0.44
C TYR A 212 13.32 5.68 1.94
N ILE A 213 12.92 6.85 2.45
CA ILE A 213 12.93 7.20 3.86
C ILE A 213 11.48 7.34 4.35
N ALA A 214 11.15 6.71 5.48
CA ALA A 214 9.95 7.03 6.22
C ALA A 214 10.30 7.49 7.62
N LEU A 215 9.96 8.72 7.91
CA LEU A 215 10.06 9.34 9.23
C LEU A 215 8.72 9.12 9.92
N THR A 216 8.68 8.22 10.91
CA THR A 216 7.45 7.91 11.67
C THR A 216 7.51 8.58 13.04
N MET A 217 6.40 9.20 13.43
CA MET A 217 6.26 9.93 14.69
C MET A 217 4.83 9.83 15.21
N LEU A 218 4.63 10.17 16.48
CA LEU A 218 3.27 10.35 17.01
C LEU A 218 2.59 11.55 16.34
N ASP A 219 1.31 11.45 16.09
CA ASP A 219 0.49 12.51 15.48
C ASP A 219 0.54 13.83 16.26
N ARG A 220 0.71 13.75 17.58
CA ARG A 220 0.87 14.91 18.47
C ARG A 220 2.29 15.51 18.49
N ASP A 221 3.26 14.93 17.79
CA ASP A 221 4.64 15.44 17.74
C ASP A 221 4.77 16.49 16.63
N GLU A 222 4.27 17.69 16.90
CA GLU A 222 4.22 18.80 15.93
C GLU A 222 5.60 19.17 15.37
N VAL A 223 6.66 18.99 16.19
CA VAL A 223 8.03 19.30 15.77
C VAL A 223 8.53 18.27 14.74
N ALA A 224 8.26 17.00 14.98
CA ALA A 224 8.72 15.93 14.09
C ALA A 224 7.95 15.85 12.78
N LYS A 225 6.66 16.25 12.77
CA LYS A 225 5.81 16.21 11.57
C LYS A 225 5.82 17.50 10.76
N ALA A 226 6.55 18.53 11.22
CA ALA A 226 6.62 19.82 10.52
C ALA A 226 7.13 19.68 9.08
N THR A 227 6.57 20.47 8.17
CA THR A 227 7.05 20.63 6.79
C THR A 227 7.33 22.13 6.59
N PRO A 228 8.55 22.53 6.20
CA PRO A 228 9.75 21.71 5.96
C PRO A 228 10.20 20.89 7.17
N ILE A 229 10.89 19.75 6.88
CA ILE A 229 11.33 18.82 7.94
C ILE A 229 12.36 19.48 8.84
N ARG A 230 12.09 19.49 10.14
CA ARG A 230 13.02 20.02 11.14
C ARG A 230 14.15 19.03 11.43
N LYS A 231 15.20 19.08 10.63
CA LYS A 231 16.35 18.14 10.67
C LYS A 231 16.95 18.01 12.07
N ASP A 232 17.11 19.12 12.80
CA ASP A 232 17.70 19.11 14.15
C ASP A 232 16.88 18.27 15.14
N ALA A 233 15.56 18.28 14.99
CA ALA A 233 14.68 17.46 15.81
C ALA A 233 14.87 15.96 15.57
N TRP A 234 15.30 15.57 14.38
CA TRP A 234 15.59 14.17 14.03
C TRP A 234 17.04 13.80 14.38
N LYS A 235 18.01 14.67 14.12
CA LYS A 235 19.41 14.46 14.48
C LYS A 235 19.59 14.27 15.99
N SER A 236 18.89 15.05 16.82
CA SER A 236 18.96 14.92 18.28
C SER A 236 18.50 13.54 18.80
N TRP A 237 17.64 12.83 18.05
CA TRP A 237 17.15 11.51 18.42
C TRP A 237 17.90 10.36 17.72
N PHE A 238 18.56 10.65 16.61
CA PHE A 238 19.34 9.70 15.80
C PHE A 238 20.68 10.34 15.37
N PRO A 239 21.61 10.64 16.31
CA PRO A 239 22.85 11.33 15.97
C PRO A 239 23.69 10.61 14.91
N HIS A 240 23.69 9.28 14.93
CA HIS A 240 24.41 8.45 13.96
C HIS A 240 23.82 8.52 12.52
N LEU A 241 22.62 9.06 12.35
CA LEU A 241 21.97 9.28 11.05
C LEU A 241 22.13 10.73 10.56
N GLU A 242 22.89 11.58 11.23
CA GLU A 242 23.06 12.97 10.82
C GLU A 242 23.44 13.12 9.34
N PRO A 243 24.42 12.37 8.77
CA PRO A 243 24.75 12.48 7.35
C PRO A 243 23.58 12.10 6.39
N LEU A 244 22.71 11.19 6.83
CA LEU A 244 21.51 10.82 6.09
C LEU A 244 20.44 11.91 6.18
N ILE A 245 20.19 12.42 7.40
CA ILE A 245 19.14 13.41 7.68
C ILE A 245 19.45 14.74 6.97
N GLU A 246 20.71 15.15 6.87
CA GLU A 246 21.12 16.37 6.17
C GLU A 246 20.79 16.34 4.67
N ARG A 247 20.70 15.16 4.07
CA ARG A 247 20.37 14.97 2.66
C ARG A 247 18.87 15.05 2.38
N ILE A 248 18.01 15.04 3.42
CA ILE A 248 16.57 15.17 3.27
C ILE A 248 16.27 16.57 2.76
N GLY A 249 15.48 16.66 1.69
CA GLY A 249 14.96 17.92 1.15
C GLY A 249 13.81 18.48 1.99
N ASP A 250 13.31 19.64 1.55
CA ASP A 250 12.19 20.33 2.22
C ASP A 250 10.83 19.73 1.85
N GLU A 251 10.80 18.87 0.84
CA GLU A 251 9.58 18.19 0.40
C GLU A 251 9.27 17.00 1.30
N GLY A 252 8.02 16.85 1.62
CA GLY A 252 7.53 15.71 2.38
C GLY A 252 6.06 15.92 2.74
N ARG A 253 5.29 14.85 2.73
CA ARG A 253 3.91 14.89 3.18
C ARG A 253 3.73 13.95 4.35
N TYR A 254 3.26 14.50 5.46
CA TYR A 254 2.81 13.70 6.59
C TYR A 254 1.44 13.09 6.28
N ASP A 255 1.33 11.79 6.47
CA ASP A 255 0.07 11.06 6.44
C ASP A 255 -0.11 10.35 7.77
N ARG A 256 -1.19 10.68 8.49
CA ARG A 256 -1.60 9.94 9.69
C ARG A 256 -2.10 8.56 9.27
N PHE A 257 -1.73 7.54 10.04
CA PHE A 257 -2.22 6.19 9.77
C PHE A 257 -3.67 6.04 10.21
N ASP A 258 -4.41 5.31 9.43
CA ASP A 258 -5.77 4.92 9.77
C ASP A 258 -6.02 3.42 9.50
N LEU A 259 -7.08 2.92 10.12
CA LEU A 259 -7.60 1.58 9.92
C LEU A 259 -9.07 1.71 9.55
N ILE A 260 -9.44 1.13 8.41
CA ILE A 260 -10.80 1.13 7.88
C ILE A 260 -11.34 -0.29 7.90
N LYS A 261 -12.56 -0.43 8.38
CA LYS A 261 -13.34 -1.66 8.31
C LYS A 261 -14.71 -1.37 7.74
N LEU A 262 -15.17 -2.26 6.89
CA LEU A 262 -16.49 -2.21 6.28
C LEU A 262 -17.39 -3.28 6.89
N SER A 263 -18.69 -3.00 6.92
CA SER A 263 -19.73 -3.99 7.21
C SER A 263 -19.72 -5.10 6.15
N ARG A 264 -19.68 -4.70 4.88
CA ARG A 264 -19.52 -5.55 3.69
C ARG A 264 -18.56 -4.84 2.71
N TRP A 265 -17.97 -5.61 1.80
CA TRP A 265 -17.10 -5.06 0.75
C TRP A 265 -17.87 -4.73 -0.54
N SER A 266 -19.15 -5.03 -0.57
CA SER A 266 -20.00 -4.80 -1.73
C SER A 266 -21.42 -4.40 -1.34
N ALA A 267 -22.09 -3.67 -2.24
CA ALA A 267 -23.51 -3.35 -2.18
C ALA A 267 -24.08 -3.39 -3.60
N GLY A 268 -24.97 -4.35 -3.89
CA GLY A 268 -25.53 -4.54 -5.24
C GLY A 268 -24.43 -4.71 -6.30
N ARG A 269 -24.31 -3.75 -7.22
CA ARG A 269 -23.29 -3.73 -8.28
C ARG A 269 -22.04 -2.92 -7.94
N VAL A 270 -21.84 -2.56 -6.68
CA VAL A 270 -20.68 -1.77 -6.22
C VAL A 270 -19.74 -2.66 -5.41
N ALA A 271 -18.46 -2.69 -5.77
CA ALA A 271 -17.38 -3.30 -5.02
C ALA A 271 -16.43 -2.23 -4.46
N ILE A 272 -15.98 -2.34 -3.22
CA ILE A 272 -14.99 -1.45 -2.60
C ILE A 272 -13.69 -2.22 -2.40
N ILE A 273 -12.57 -1.67 -2.89
CA ILE A 273 -11.25 -2.33 -2.87
C ILE A 273 -10.15 -1.39 -2.37
N GLY A 274 -9.00 -1.96 -2.03
CA GLY A 274 -7.83 -1.21 -1.59
C GLY A 274 -8.06 -0.45 -0.28
N ASP A 275 -7.42 0.70 -0.12
CA ASP A 275 -7.53 1.50 1.11
C ASP A 275 -8.96 1.99 1.40
N ALA A 276 -9.81 2.07 0.37
CA ALA A 276 -11.23 2.38 0.54
C ALA A 276 -11.96 1.31 1.36
N ALA A 277 -11.57 0.05 1.22
CA ALA A 277 -12.16 -1.09 1.93
C ALA A 277 -11.42 -1.45 3.22
N HIS A 278 -10.09 -1.44 3.18
CA HIS A 278 -9.30 -2.09 4.21
C HIS A 278 -7.96 -1.40 4.50
N ALA A 279 -7.93 -0.07 4.53
CA ALA A 279 -6.75 0.68 4.96
C ALA A 279 -6.16 0.09 6.25
N LEU A 280 -4.84 -0.02 6.32
CA LEU A 280 -4.12 -0.61 7.44
C LEU A 280 -2.79 0.11 7.68
N PRO A 281 -2.28 0.13 8.93
CA PRO A 281 -0.98 0.71 9.22
C PRO A 281 0.14 -0.04 8.49
N PRO A 282 1.27 0.61 8.18
CA PRO A 282 2.30 0.03 7.30
C PRO A 282 3.24 -0.99 7.97
N ASN A 283 2.99 -1.39 9.23
CA ASN A 283 3.93 -2.15 10.06
C ASN A 283 4.36 -3.52 9.49
N ILE A 284 3.60 -4.08 8.55
CA ILE A 284 3.96 -5.32 7.82
C ILE A 284 4.11 -5.11 6.30
N GLY A 285 3.95 -3.88 5.80
CA GLY A 285 4.12 -3.55 4.39
C GLY A 285 3.11 -4.21 3.42
N GLN A 286 1.91 -4.60 3.89
CA GLN A 286 0.94 -5.38 3.09
C GLN A 286 -0.21 -4.59 2.49
N GLY A 287 -0.30 -3.27 2.71
CA GLY A 287 -1.43 -2.47 2.17
C GLY A 287 -1.53 -2.55 0.65
N GLY A 288 -0.42 -2.33 -0.05
CA GLY A 288 -0.38 -2.46 -1.52
C GLY A 288 -0.58 -3.89 -2.00
N GLY A 289 0.03 -4.89 -1.33
CA GLY A 289 -0.13 -6.31 -1.66
C GLY A 289 -1.59 -6.77 -1.57
N CYS A 290 -2.28 -6.46 -0.46
CA CYS A 290 -3.72 -6.74 -0.31
C CYS A 290 -4.56 -6.03 -1.37
N ALA A 291 -4.23 -4.77 -1.68
CA ALA A 291 -4.98 -3.98 -2.64
C ALA A 291 -4.98 -4.60 -4.05
N ILE A 292 -3.79 -5.00 -4.56
CA ILE A 292 -3.67 -5.61 -5.89
C ILE A 292 -4.18 -7.06 -5.92
N MET A 293 -3.98 -7.80 -4.82
CA MET A 293 -4.48 -9.17 -4.68
C MET A 293 -6.01 -9.22 -4.74
N ASN A 294 -6.68 -8.38 -3.96
CA ASN A 294 -8.14 -8.31 -3.93
C ASN A 294 -8.71 -7.84 -5.27
N ALA A 295 -8.02 -6.95 -5.97
CA ALA A 295 -8.42 -6.45 -7.28
C ALA A 295 -8.36 -7.53 -8.37
N LEU A 296 -7.31 -8.35 -8.42
CA LEU A 296 -7.22 -9.49 -9.34
C LEU A 296 -8.31 -10.52 -9.03
N SER A 297 -8.44 -10.89 -7.75
CA SER A 297 -9.44 -11.86 -7.29
C SER A 297 -10.86 -11.43 -7.62
N LEU A 298 -11.20 -10.14 -7.50
CA LEU A 298 -12.48 -9.57 -7.91
C LEU A 298 -12.78 -9.90 -9.37
N ALA A 299 -11.83 -9.64 -10.28
CA ALA A 299 -12.00 -9.91 -11.70
C ALA A 299 -12.18 -11.41 -12.00
N VAL A 300 -11.45 -12.28 -11.27
CA VAL A 300 -11.59 -13.75 -11.41
C VAL A 300 -12.97 -14.24 -10.96
N HIS A 301 -13.52 -13.72 -9.87
CA HIS A 301 -14.86 -14.10 -9.43
C HIS A 301 -15.95 -13.62 -10.38
N LEU A 302 -15.81 -12.42 -10.94
CA LEU A 302 -16.71 -11.87 -11.96
C LEU A 302 -16.65 -12.61 -13.31
N GLU A 303 -15.52 -13.21 -13.64
CA GLU A 303 -15.40 -14.08 -14.81
C GLU A 303 -16.19 -15.38 -14.64
N ARG A 304 -16.22 -15.92 -13.42
CA ARG A 304 -16.86 -17.20 -13.08
C ARG A 304 -18.38 -17.12 -12.89
N SER A 305 -18.96 -15.93 -12.85
CA SER A 305 -20.40 -15.72 -12.62
C SER A 305 -20.97 -14.64 -13.52
N ALA A 306 -22.14 -14.91 -14.07
CA ALA A 306 -22.93 -13.91 -14.78
C ALA A 306 -23.63 -12.93 -13.83
N ASP A 307 -23.96 -13.38 -12.62
CA ASP A 307 -24.58 -12.58 -11.57
C ASP A 307 -23.52 -11.81 -10.79
N VAL A 308 -23.47 -10.48 -10.99
CA VAL A 308 -22.48 -9.60 -10.37
C VAL A 308 -22.61 -9.61 -8.83
N PRO A 309 -23.78 -9.39 -8.21
CA PRO A 309 -23.90 -9.46 -6.75
C PRO A 309 -23.42 -10.79 -6.14
N ALA A 310 -23.79 -11.92 -6.74
CA ALA A 310 -23.34 -13.24 -6.27
C ALA A 310 -21.82 -13.43 -6.39
N ALA A 311 -21.22 -12.92 -7.48
CA ALA A 311 -19.76 -12.92 -7.66
C ALA A 311 -19.06 -12.08 -6.58
N LEU A 312 -19.60 -10.89 -6.24
CA LEU A 312 -19.05 -10.02 -5.20
C LEU A 312 -19.14 -10.63 -3.81
N ASP A 313 -20.22 -11.32 -3.49
CA ASP A 313 -20.38 -12.06 -2.23
C ASP A 313 -19.37 -13.22 -2.12
N ALA A 314 -19.15 -13.95 -3.21
CA ALA A 314 -18.17 -15.03 -3.24
C ALA A 314 -16.72 -14.50 -3.10
N TRP A 315 -16.41 -13.41 -3.80
CA TRP A 315 -15.11 -12.72 -3.69
C TRP A 315 -14.83 -12.24 -2.27
N GLU A 316 -15.79 -11.55 -1.62
CA GLU A 316 -15.63 -11.07 -0.25
C GLU A 316 -15.37 -12.23 0.72
N ARG A 317 -16.17 -13.30 0.66
CA ARG A 317 -15.99 -14.48 1.52
C ARG A 317 -14.59 -15.10 1.38
N ASN A 318 -14.04 -15.09 0.17
CA ASN A 318 -12.74 -15.68 -0.11
C ASN A 318 -11.56 -14.78 0.37
N GLU A 319 -11.61 -13.48 0.09
CA GLU A 319 -10.45 -12.59 0.25
C GLU A 319 -10.43 -11.85 1.61
N ARG A 320 -11.59 -11.62 2.21
CA ARG A 320 -11.70 -10.85 3.45
C ARG A 320 -10.92 -11.46 4.62
N PRO A 321 -10.93 -12.79 4.86
CA PRO A 321 -10.23 -13.37 6.01
C PRO A 321 -8.73 -13.12 6.02
N ILE A 322 -8.05 -13.23 4.87
CA ILE A 322 -6.60 -13.01 4.75
C ILE A 322 -6.25 -11.53 4.86
N THR A 323 -7.10 -10.66 4.33
CA THR A 323 -6.92 -9.21 4.39
C THR A 323 -7.14 -8.67 5.82
N GLU A 324 -8.17 -9.14 6.52
CA GLU A 324 -8.40 -8.79 7.94
C GLU A 324 -7.32 -9.36 8.85
N HIS A 325 -6.74 -10.52 8.51
CA HIS A 325 -5.55 -11.02 9.19
C HIS A 325 -4.38 -10.02 9.06
N ALA A 326 -4.11 -9.53 7.86
CA ALA A 326 -3.06 -8.52 7.63
C ALA A 326 -3.34 -7.24 8.44
N GLN A 327 -4.59 -6.75 8.45
CA GLN A 327 -4.97 -5.58 9.26
C GLN A 327 -4.71 -5.79 10.76
N ARG A 328 -5.12 -6.94 11.30
CA ARG A 328 -4.96 -7.28 12.72
C ARG A 328 -3.49 -7.36 13.10
N VAL A 329 -2.69 -8.10 12.33
CA VAL A 329 -1.25 -8.28 12.61
C VAL A 329 -0.52 -6.96 12.49
N SER A 330 -0.80 -6.17 11.46
CA SER A 330 -0.20 -4.86 11.26
C SER A 330 -0.53 -3.89 12.41
N TYR A 331 -1.78 -3.89 12.89
CA TYR A 331 -2.19 -3.09 14.04
C TYR A 331 -1.47 -3.52 15.32
N LEU A 332 -1.42 -4.82 15.63
CA LEU A 332 -0.76 -5.34 16.84
C LEU A 332 0.73 -5.04 16.85
N LEU A 333 1.41 -5.16 15.73
CA LEU A 333 2.85 -4.84 15.61
C LEU A 333 3.14 -3.34 15.69
N GLY A 334 2.15 -2.47 15.61
CA GLY A 334 2.25 -1.03 15.86
C GLY A 334 2.11 -0.63 17.32
N LEU A 335 1.53 -1.47 18.18
CA LEU A 335 1.28 -1.13 19.59
C LEU A 335 2.56 -0.74 20.37
N PRO A 336 3.73 -1.39 20.15
CA PRO A 336 4.96 -1.03 20.85
C PRO A 336 5.45 0.40 20.60
N THR A 337 4.93 1.11 19.60
CA THR A 337 5.33 2.51 19.31
C THR A 337 5.21 3.43 20.53
N THR A 338 4.22 3.20 21.40
CA THR A 338 3.99 4.02 22.60
C THR A 338 4.58 3.43 23.89
N TRP A 339 5.20 2.25 23.82
CA TRP A 339 5.75 1.59 25.00
C TRP A 339 7.06 2.22 25.50
N PRO A 340 7.38 2.10 26.80
CA PRO A 340 8.68 2.48 27.33
C PRO A 340 9.81 1.80 26.53
N PRO A 341 10.94 2.50 26.28
CA PRO A 341 11.99 2.00 25.38
C PRO A 341 12.51 0.61 25.73
N LEU A 342 12.70 0.30 27.01
CA LEU A 342 13.19 -1.01 27.45
C LEU A 342 12.19 -2.13 27.11
N LEU A 343 10.93 -1.97 27.48
CA LEU A 343 9.87 -2.95 27.21
C LEU A 343 9.69 -3.16 25.70
N ARG A 344 9.72 -2.08 24.94
CA ARG A 344 9.65 -2.14 23.48
C ARG A 344 10.82 -2.92 22.88
N THR A 345 12.06 -2.65 23.32
CA THR A 345 13.24 -3.36 22.81
C THR A 345 13.15 -4.85 23.08
N ILE A 346 12.73 -5.23 24.29
CA ILE A 346 12.48 -6.64 24.64
C ILE A 346 11.41 -7.24 23.73
N ALA A 347 10.26 -6.56 23.58
CA ALA A 347 9.17 -7.04 22.75
C ALA A 347 9.56 -7.20 21.26
N LEU A 348 10.28 -6.23 20.70
CA LEU A 348 10.78 -6.31 19.31
C LEU A 348 11.81 -7.44 19.15
N GLY A 349 12.71 -7.62 20.13
CA GLY A 349 13.67 -8.72 20.12
C GLY A 349 13.00 -10.09 20.22
N CYS A 350 12.03 -10.26 21.11
CA CYS A 350 11.23 -11.49 21.23
C CYS A 350 10.42 -11.76 19.98
N ALA A 351 9.74 -10.75 19.44
CA ALA A 351 8.96 -10.86 18.21
C ALA A 351 9.83 -11.24 17.01
N GLY A 352 11.04 -10.68 16.91
CA GLY A 352 11.99 -11.00 15.85
C GLY A 352 12.55 -12.43 15.89
N ARG A 353 12.53 -13.07 17.08
CA ARG A 353 12.99 -14.47 17.29
C ARG A 353 11.85 -15.49 17.27
N SER A 354 10.62 -15.06 17.50
CA SER A 354 9.45 -15.95 17.58
C SER A 354 9.03 -16.44 16.20
N LYS A 355 9.23 -17.73 15.91
CA LYS A 355 8.78 -18.38 14.67
C LYS A 355 7.27 -18.18 14.44
N TRP A 356 6.47 -18.18 15.51
CA TRP A 356 5.03 -17.94 15.42
C TRP A 356 4.71 -16.51 14.97
N VAL A 357 5.34 -15.48 15.57
CA VAL A 357 5.15 -14.07 15.18
C VAL A 357 5.59 -13.86 13.73
N ILE A 358 6.74 -14.39 13.35
CA ILE A 358 7.25 -14.33 11.97
C ILE A 358 6.23 -14.94 11.02
N ARG A 359 5.71 -16.14 11.34
CA ARG A 359 4.69 -16.81 10.51
C ARG A 359 3.40 -15.99 10.39
N GLN A 360 2.91 -15.37 11.49
CA GLN A 360 1.73 -14.50 11.41
C GLN A 360 1.98 -13.28 10.53
N ARG A 361 3.15 -12.66 10.67
CA ARG A 361 3.57 -11.48 9.90
C ARG A 361 3.71 -11.77 8.41
N THR A 362 4.23 -12.93 8.04
CA THR A 362 4.51 -13.30 6.64
C THR A 362 3.36 -14.04 5.95
N LYS A 363 2.34 -14.49 6.70
CA LYS A 363 1.22 -15.29 6.18
C LYS A 363 0.57 -14.67 4.93
N THR A 364 0.25 -13.37 4.97
CA THR A 364 -0.37 -12.68 3.82
C THR A 364 0.64 -12.48 2.69
N ALA A 365 1.90 -12.15 3.02
CA ALA A 365 2.97 -11.96 2.04
C ALA A 365 3.26 -13.21 1.20
N LEU A 366 3.11 -14.39 1.81
CA LEU A 366 3.34 -15.70 1.19
C LEU A 366 2.06 -16.34 0.63
N HIS A 367 0.91 -15.70 0.83
CA HIS A 367 -0.35 -16.19 0.29
C HIS A 367 -0.31 -16.21 -1.24
N ARG A 368 -0.81 -17.29 -1.84
CA ARG A 368 -1.00 -17.38 -3.29
C ARG A 368 -2.32 -16.72 -3.67
N PRO A 369 -2.31 -15.58 -4.38
CA PRO A 369 -3.52 -14.90 -4.75
C PRO A 369 -4.39 -15.69 -5.73
N THR A 370 -5.69 -15.53 -5.61
CA THR A 370 -6.66 -16.07 -6.58
C THR A 370 -6.37 -15.51 -7.97
N GLY A 371 -6.20 -16.39 -8.94
CA GLY A 371 -5.88 -16.00 -10.33
C GLY A 371 -4.39 -15.98 -10.68
N THR A 372 -3.51 -16.49 -9.74
CA THR A 372 -2.07 -16.61 -10.01
C THR A 372 -1.56 -18.05 -9.98
#